data_5d20340afb33dfdae55efff175277454
#
_entry.id   5d20340afb33dfdae55efff175277454
#
_cell.length_a   1.000
_cell.length_b   1.000
_cell.length_c   1.000
_cell.angle_alpha   90.00
_cell.angle_beta   90.00
_cell.angle_gamma   90.00
#
_symmetry.space_group_name_H-M   'P 1'
#
loop_
_entity.id
_entity.type
_entity.pdbx_description
1 polymer ?
#
loop_
_entity_poly.entity_id
_entity_poly.type
_entity_poly.pdbx_seq_one_letter_code
_entity_poly.pdbx_strand_id
1 'polypeptide(L)'
;PSKPEIYLCYPIPAYAVQWGINDSTIVHGVMPVIDQLAAKYRLKVIDLHTPLTGMKECFADHVHPNEKAAACIARVIYRQLTGKEAPEHVSQPFPGHKSKWQGFDQYTFTYQDRQAIVVCPERAAAGNPWIWRPAFFGAFASVDEALLKRGFHVAYYDLTHLYGSPRARKSGTDFYWNMVQMYGLSPRVTLEGFSRGGLFAYNWAADHPDKVACIYVDAPVCDVFSWPGRSSGNAGLWKGMLDEWGLTEVRMNTFPGNPIDRLKPLADARIPVICVCGDSDRVVPFSENSAVVRQRYTAMGAPFELILKPGVDHHPHSLENPTPVVDFIVRHQAGYEAGQCYTLRGNYQNSYRKFEKERVGTVAFLGGSITEMKGWRDMICEDLKQRFPYTKFTFVAAGIPSTGSTPGAFRLTDDVLSKGKVDLLFVEAAVNDDTNGFSAIEQVRGMEGIVRHALVSNPSMDIMMLHFIYDPFIPKLDKGQMPDVILNHERVANHYLLPSVNLASEIAARMRSGEFTWEQFGGTHPNPLGHA
;
A
#
# COMPACT_ATOMS: atom_id res chain seq x y z
N PRO A 1 -11.68 35.99 16.16
CA PRO A 1 -10.63 34.98 15.97
C PRO A 1 -9.75 34.97 17.20
N SER A 2 -9.63 33.84 17.90
CA SER A 2 -8.72 33.68 19.02
C SER A 2 -7.27 33.84 18.50
N LYS A 3 -6.44 34.58 19.20
CA LYS A 3 -5.02 34.66 18.88
C LYS A 3 -4.41 33.27 19.03
N PRO A 4 -3.62 32.78 18.05
CA PRO A 4 -2.96 31.49 18.16
C PRO A 4 -1.99 31.50 19.34
N GLU A 5 -1.95 30.41 20.10
CA GLU A 5 -0.94 30.15 21.09
C GLU A 5 0.29 29.54 20.40
N ILE A 6 1.45 30.11 20.61
CA ILE A 6 2.70 29.69 19.95
C ILE A 6 3.57 28.98 20.98
N TYR A 7 4.07 27.81 20.63
CA TYR A 7 5.04 27.04 21.38
C TYR A 7 6.33 26.90 20.57
N LEU A 8 7.47 26.99 21.22
CA LEU A 8 8.75 26.57 20.67
C LEU A 8 9.04 25.14 21.17
N CYS A 9 9.73 24.34 20.36
CA CYS A 9 10.13 22.98 20.77
C CYS A 9 11.65 22.88 20.78
N TYR A 10 12.22 22.24 21.80
CA TYR A 10 13.60 21.79 21.70
C TYR A 10 13.71 20.73 20.63
N PRO A 11 14.79 20.71 19.83
CA PRO A 11 15.07 19.61 18.93
C PRO A 11 15.21 18.29 19.70
N ILE A 12 14.87 17.19 19.05
CA ILE A 12 15.12 15.85 19.58
C ILE A 12 16.62 15.53 19.63
N PRO A 13 17.09 14.60 20.48
CA PRO A 13 18.51 14.26 20.59
C PRO A 13 19.07 13.63 19.31
N ALA A 14 20.36 13.88 19.05
CA ALA A 14 21.13 13.21 17.99
C ALA A 14 22.13 12.26 18.63
N TYR A 15 22.08 10.97 18.29
CA TYR A 15 22.88 9.91 18.91
C TYR A 15 24.23 9.66 18.24
N ALA A 16 24.47 10.30 17.11
CA ALA A 16 25.78 10.39 16.47
C ALA A 16 25.85 11.65 15.60
N VAL A 17 27.04 11.99 15.14
CA VAL A 17 27.21 13.06 14.15
C VAL A 17 26.75 12.55 12.79
N GLN A 18 25.68 13.11 12.27
CA GLN A 18 25.09 12.72 10.99
C GLN A 18 24.70 13.98 10.21
N TRP A 19 25.12 14.12 8.96
CA TRP A 19 24.87 15.28 8.10
C TRP A 19 25.18 16.66 8.74
N GLY A 20 26.17 16.71 9.63
CA GLY A 20 26.50 17.93 10.40
C GLY A 20 25.64 18.16 11.64
N ILE A 21 24.62 17.32 11.89
CA ILE A 21 23.80 17.37 13.11
C ILE A 21 24.50 16.57 14.21
N ASN A 22 24.61 17.14 15.40
CA ASN A 22 25.13 16.49 16.57
C ASN A 22 24.50 17.04 17.85
N ASP A 23 24.44 16.20 18.89
CA ASP A 23 23.77 16.52 20.14
C ASP A 23 24.42 17.69 20.90
N SER A 24 25.74 17.79 20.85
CA SER A 24 26.46 18.91 21.49
C SER A 24 26.04 20.26 20.92
N THR A 25 25.89 20.37 19.59
CA THR A 25 25.38 21.59 18.95
C THR A 25 23.91 21.83 19.30
N ILE A 26 23.10 20.80 19.44
CA ILE A 26 21.70 20.93 19.86
C ILE A 26 21.66 21.51 21.28
N VAL A 27 22.34 20.89 22.24
CA VAL A 27 22.26 21.25 23.66
C VAL A 27 22.95 22.58 23.97
N HIS A 28 24.14 22.81 23.41
CA HIS A 28 24.95 24.01 23.76
C HIS A 28 24.79 25.16 22.76
N GLY A 29 24.24 24.93 21.59
CA GLY A 29 24.04 25.96 20.57
C GLY A 29 22.57 26.29 20.32
N VAL A 30 21.73 25.30 19.99
CA VAL A 30 20.35 25.56 19.55
C VAL A 30 19.39 25.79 20.72
N MET A 31 19.39 24.94 21.75
CA MET A 31 18.47 25.07 22.89
C MET A 31 18.61 26.40 23.61
N PRO A 32 19.84 26.95 23.91
CA PRO A 32 19.98 28.26 24.52
C PRO A 32 19.42 29.42 23.67
N VAL A 33 19.46 29.28 22.34
CA VAL A 33 18.85 30.28 21.44
C VAL A 33 17.33 30.23 21.52
N ILE A 34 16.76 29.00 21.60
CA ILE A 34 15.33 28.81 21.80
C ILE A 34 14.88 29.43 23.13
N ASP A 35 15.65 29.27 24.21
CA ASP A 35 15.37 29.88 25.52
C ASP A 35 15.37 31.41 25.45
N GLN A 36 16.36 31.99 24.78
CA GLN A 36 16.42 33.44 24.58
C GLN A 36 15.20 33.94 23.79
N LEU A 37 14.78 33.24 22.74
CA LEU A 37 13.60 33.59 21.95
C LEU A 37 12.32 33.44 22.78
N ALA A 38 12.20 32.34 23.51
CA ALA A 38 11.07 32.11 24.40
C ALA A 38 10.92 33.22 25.45
N ALA A 39 12.01 33.59 26.10
CA ALA A 39 12.03 34.67 27.06
C ALA A 39 11.69 36.04 26.42
N LYS A 40 12.29 36.34 25.26
CA LYS A 40 12.08 37.61 24.53
C LYS A 40 10.62 37.79 24.12
N TYR A 41 9.98 36.72 23.61
CA TYR A 41 8.63 36.80 23.08
C TYR A 41 7.56 36.24 24.04
N ARG A 42 7.94 35.85 25.27
CA ARG A 42 7.09 35.26 26.29
C ARG A 42 6.34 34.03 25.77
N LEU A 43 7.06 33.16 25.06
CA LEU A 43 6.51 31.90 24.50
C LEU A 43 6.79 30.75 25.46
N LYS A 44 5.97 29.72 25.37
CA LYS A 44 6.18 28.44 26.08
C LYS A 44 7.14 27.55 25.28
N VAL A 45 7.93 26.75 25.98
CA VAL A 45 8.83 25.77 25.37
C VAL A 45 8.34 24.36 25.71
N ILE A 46 8.29 23.49 24.70
CA ILE A 46 8.06 22.05 24.87
C ILE A 46 9.41 21.34 24.77
N ASP A 47 9.80 20.67 25.83
CA ASP A 47 11.02 19.86 25.83
C ASP A 47 10.78 18.51 25.16
N LEU A 48 11.27 18.36 23.93
CA LEU A 48 11.27 17.10 23.19
C LEU A 48 12.64 16.40 23.27
N HIS A 49 13.65 17.02 23.86
CA HIS A 49 14.99 16.46 23.99
C HIS A 49 15.10 15.47 25.15
N THR A 50 14.83 15.96 26.36
CA THR A 50 15.02 15.18 27.61
C THR A 50 14.24 13.86 27.63
N PRO A 51 12.95 13.80 27.24
CA PRO A 51 12.18 12.57 27.26
C PRO A 51 12.68 11.49 26.31
N LEU A 52 13.43 11.87 25.28
CA LEU A 52 13.97 10.95 24.28
C LEU A 52 15.43 10.58 24.56
N THR A 53 16.08 11.22 25.53
CA THR A 53 17.44 10.87 25.95
C THR A 53 17.48 9.43 26.48
N GLY A 54 18.35 8.60 25.92
CA GLY A 54 18.43 7.17 26.26
C GLY A 54 17.62 6.24 25.34
N MET A 55 16.91 6.76 24.33
CA MET A 55 16.15 5.98 23.35
C MET A 55 16.92 5.74 22.05
N LYS A 56 18.24 5.55 22.10
CA LYS A 56 19.12 5.40 20.94
C LYS A 56 18.63 4.32 19.95
N GLU A 57 18.09 3.23 20.44
CA GLU A 57 17.57 2.12 19.65
C GLU A 57 16.34 2.51 18.80
N CYS A 58 15.74 3.64 19.11
CA CYS A 58 14.59 4.19 18.38
C CYS A 58 14.98 5.17 17.28
N PHE A 59 16.29 5.29 16.97
CA PHE A 59 16.84 6.21 15.97
C PHE A 59 17.79 5.44 15.04
N ALA A 60 17.22 4.83 14.01
CA ALA A 60 17.98 3.92 13.12
C ALA A 60 19.18 4.60 12.41
N ASP A 61 19.04 5.86 12.05
CA ASP A 61 20.08 6.71 11.45
C ASP A 61 20.70 7.71 12.43
N HIS A 62 20.45 7.51 13.73
CA HIS A 62 20.90 8.33 14.84
C HIS A 62 20.29 9.74 14.95
N VAL A 63 19.39 10.13 14.05
CA VAL A 63 18.76 11.47 14.00
C VAL A 63 17.24 11.38 13.89
N HIS A 64 16.70 10.50 13.06
CA HIS A 64 15.27 10.40 12.83
C HIS A 64 14.60 9.38 13.76
N PRO A 65 13.50 9.77 14.46
CA PRO A 65 12.80 8.91 15.38
C PRO A 65 11.98 7.86 14.63
N ASN A 66 11.98 6.62 15.12
CA ASN A 66 11.04 5.60 14.69
C ASN A 66 9.65 5.82 15.33
N GLU A 67 8.70 4.94 15.04
CA GLU A 67 7.32 5.01 15.56
C GLU A 67 7.26 5.11 17.10
N LYS A 68 8.10 4.35 17.83
CA LYS A 68 8.14 4.35 19.29
C LYS A 68 8.59 5.70 19.85
N ALA A 69 9.62 6.31 19.27
CA ALA A 69 10.08 7.64 19.65
C ALA A 69 9.09 8.73 19.23
N ALA A 70 8.46 8.61 18.05
CA ALA A 70 7.40 9.52 17.60
C ALA A 70 6.17 9.47 18.54
N ALA A 71 5.79 8.30 19.03
CA ALA A 71 4.73 8.16 20.04
C ALA A 71 5.11 8.83 21.36
N CYS A 72 6.39 8.79 21.77
CA CYS A 72 6.89 9.55 22.93
C CYS A 72 6.74 11.05 22.73
N ILE A 73 7.16 11.58 21.58
CA ILE A 73 7.00 12.99 21.20
C ILE A 73 5.53 13.41 21.30
N ALA A 74 4.62 12.63 20.73
CA ALA A 74 3.18 12.93 20.75
C ALA A 74 2.63 13.00 22.18
N ARG A 75 3.03 12.08 23.08
CA ARG A 75 2.63 12.10 24.50
C ARG A 75 3.14 13.34 25.23
N VAL A 76 4.38 13.72 24.98
CA VAL A 76 4.96 14.93 25.60
C VAL A 76 4.20 16.19 25.17
N ILE A 77 3.92 16.33 23.87
CA ILE A 77 3.16 17.46 23.33
C ILE A 77 1.74 17.45 23.92
N TYR A 78 1.05 16.31 23.94
CA TYR A 78 -0.30 16.18 24.50
C TYR A 78 -0.34 16.64 25.96
N ARG A 79 0.58 16.13 26.79
CA ARG A 79 0.67 16.52 28.21
C ARG A 79 0.91 18.02 28.36
N GLN A 80 1.79 18.59 27.56
CA GLN A 80 2.14 20.02 27.64
C GLN A 80 0.95 20.92 27.22
N LEU A 81 0.18 20.50 26.24
CA LEU A 81 -0.97 21.27 25.74
C LEU A 81 -2.21 21.12 26.60
N THR A 82 -2.44 19.94 27.20
CA THR A 82 -3.69 19.63 27.91
C THR A 82 -3.56 19.60 29.43
N GLY A 83 -2.32 19.53 29.94
CA GLY A 83 -2.05 19.29 31.38
C GLY A 83 -2.41 17.89 31.85
N LYS A 84 -2.74 16.95 30.92
CA LYS A 84 -3.14 15.57 31.22
C LYS A 84 -2.14 14.60 30.63
N GLU A 85 -1.96 13.45 31.30
CA GLU A 85 -1.21 12.36 30.67
C GLU A 85 -1.99 11.87 29.42
N ALA A 86 -1.24 11.59 28.35
CA ALA A 86 -1.84 10.97 27.18
C ALA A 86 -2.36 9.58 27.60
N PRO A 87 -3.56 9.21 27.20
CA PRO A 87 -4.05 7.87 27.49
C PRO A 87 -3.05 6.85 26.94
N GLU A 88 -2.65 5.89 27.78
CA GLU A 88 -1.92 4.74 27.26
C GLU A 88 -2.80 4.07 26.21
N HIS A 89 -2.20 3.77 25.07
CA HIS A 89 -2.88 3.03 24.02
C HIS A 89 -2.97 1.56 24.45
N VAL A 90 -3.77 1.30 25.47
CA VAL A 90 -4.23 -0.04 25.78
C VAL A 90 -5.34 -0.30 24.79
N SER A 91 -5.14 -1.25 23.89
CA SER A 91 -6.24 -1.75 23.06
C SER A 91 -7.32 -2.27 23.99
N GLN A 92 -8.36 -1.46 24.19
CA GLN A 92 -9.52 -1.90 24.96
C GLN A 92 -10.22 -3.00 24.17
N PRO A 93 -10.77 -4.03 24.81
CA PRO A 93 -11.62 -4.97 24.13
C PRO A 93 -12.81 -4.21 23.52
N PHE A 94 -13.24 -4.58 22.31
CA PHE A 94 -14.39 -3.97 21.68
C PHE A 94 -15.63 -4.09 22.58
N PRO A 95 -16.49 -3.07 22.63
CA PRO A 95 -17.64 -3.06 23.51
C PRO A 95 -18.79 -3.94 22.98
N GLY A 96 -19.82 -4.09 23.79
CA GLY A 96 -21.09 -4.69 23.40
C GLY A 96 -21.13 -6.21 23.54
N HIS A 97 -22.01 -6.82 22.76
CA HIS A 97 -22.27 -8.26 22.80
C HIS A 97 -21.26 -9.01 21.95
N LYS A 98 -20.52 -9.93 22.58
CA LYS A 98 -19.58 -10.83 21.91
C LYS A 98 -20.33 -12.06 21.38
N SER A 99 -20.12 -12.39 20.13
CA SER A 99 -20.65 -13.57 19.45
C SER A 99 -19.61 -14.13 18.46
N LYS A 100 -20.01 -15.07 17.61
CA LYS A 100 -19.18 -15.58 16.51
C LYS A 100 -19.81 -15.25 15.17
N TRP A 101 -18.99 -14.86 14.21
CA TRP A 101 -19.34 -14.73 12.82
C TRP A 101 -18.31 -15.47 11.97
N GLN A 102 -18.75 -16.46 11.20
CA GLN A 102 -17.87 -17.32 10.37
C GLN A 102 -16.67 -17.89 11.15
N GLY A 103 -16.86 -18.22 12.43
CA GLY A 103 -15.82 -18.72 13.32
C GLY A 103 -14.99 -17.67 14.04
N PHE A 104 -15.00 -16.42 13.60
CA PHE A 104 -14.26 -15.30 14.21
C PHE A 104 -15.05 -14.62 15.32
N ASP A 105 -14.34 -13.98 16.27
CA ASP A 105 -14.97 -13.19 17.32
C ASP A 105 -15.61 -11.93 16.75
N GLN A 106 -16.92 -11.76 16.98
CA GLN A 106 -17.69 -10.61 16.58
C GLN A 106 -18.15 -9.84 17.81
N TYR A 107 -18.05 -8.52 17.77
CA TYR A 107 -18.58 -7.60 18.75
C TYR A 107 -19.65 -6.73 18.11
N THR A 108 -20.87 -6.74 18.68
CA THR A 108 -22.00 -5.92 18.21
C THR A 108 -22.38 -4.92 19.29
N PHE A 109 -22.39 -3.64 18.93
CA PHE A 109 -22.69 -2.56 19.85
C PHE A 109 -23.43 -1.41 19.15
N THR A 110 -23.98 -0.50 19.93
CA THR A 110 -24.52 0.77 19.43
C THR A 110 -23.46 1.85 19.59
N TYR A 111 -23.09 2.50 18.50
CA TYR A 111 -22.24 3.67 18.50
C TYR A 111 -23.08 4.89 18.11
N GLN A 112 -23.10 5.91 18.99
CA GLN A 112 -24.09 6.98 18.93
C GLN A 112 -25.53 6.39 18.88
N ASP A 113 -26.22 6.48 17.76
CA ASP A 113 -27.58 5.98 17.59
C ASP A 113 -27.71 4.82 16.59
N ARG A 114 -26.56 4.21 16.19
CA ARG A 114 -26.51 3.24 15.10
C ARG A 114 -25.77 1.97 15.49
N GLN A 115 -26.15 0.89 14.83
CA GLN A 115 -25.46 -0.38 14.98
C GLN A 115 -24.04 -0.29 14.44
N ALA A 116 -23.11 -0.79 15.23
CA ALA A 116 -21.73 -1.05 14.85
C ALA A 116 -21.37 -2.51 15.12
N ILE A 117 -20.58 -3.10 14.25
CA ILE A 117 -20.06 -4.45 14.37
C ILE A 117 -18.56 -4.43 14.07
N VAL A 118 -17.79 -5.13 14.89
CA VAL A 118 -16.38 -5.40 14.59
C VAL A 118 -16.15 -6.88 14.68
N VAL A 119 -15.60 -7.47 13.61
CA VAL A 119 -15.15 -8.85 13.59
C VAL A 119 -13.63 -8.85 13.68
N CYS A 120 -13.10 -9.61 14.64
CA CYS A 120 -11.67 -9.67 14.90
C CYS A 120 -11.06 -10.91 14.26
N PRO A 121 -9.89 -10.79 13.62
CA PRO A 121 -9.13 -11.96 13.20
C PRO A 121 -8.67 -12.77 14.42
N GLU A 122 -8.35 -14.04 14.23
CA GLU A 122 -7.73 -14.88 15.29
C GLU A 122 -6.40 -14.27 15.76
N ARG A 123 -5.64 -13.76 14.83
CA ARG A 123 -4.39 -13.03 15.07
C ARG A 123 -4.37 -11.78 14.17
N ALA A 124 -4.34 -10.61 14.77
CA ALA A 124 -4.25 -9.37 14.01
C ALA A 124 -2.87 -9.25 13.31
N ALA A 125 -2.89 -8.80 12.07
CA ALA A 125 -1.67 -8.44 11.35
C ALA A 125 -1.05 -7.16 11.95
N ALA A 126 0.24 -6.94 11.70
CA ALA A 126 0.96 -5.77 12.19
C ALA A 126 0.25 -4.46 11.79
N GLY A 127 0.10 -3.54 12.73
CA GLY A 127 -0.60 -2.28 12.52
C GLY A 127 -2.12 -2.37 12.56
N ASN A 128 -2.70 -3.52 12.92
CA ASN A 128 -4.15 -3.74 13.04
C ASN A 128 -4.95 -3.23 11.82
N PRO A 129 -4.66 -3.73 10.61
CA PRO A 129 -5.35 -3.31 9.41
C PRO A 129 -6.84 -3.65 9.47
N TRP A 130 -7.65 -2.87 8.78
CA TRP A 130 -9.09 -3.07 8.79
C TRP A 130 -9.77 -2.62 7.50
N ILE A 131 -10.89 -3.29 7.21
CA ILE A 131 -11.82 -2.93 6.15
C ILE A 131 -13.11 -2.45 6.76
N TRP A 132 -13.71 -1.40 6.20
CA TRP A 132 -14.90 -0.76 6.73
C TRP A 132 -16.04 -0.76 5.73
N ARG A 133 -17.12 -1.43 6.12
CA ARG A 133 -18.40 -1.50 5.39
C ARG A 133 -19.42 -0.51 5.96
N PRO A 134 -19.94 0.43 5.17
CA PRO A 134 -21.01 1.35 5.61
C PRO A 134 -22.41 0.76 5.44
N ALA A 135 -22.56 -0.39 4.78
CA ALA A 135 -23.83 -1.02 4.45
C ALA A 135 -23.69 -2.53 4.27
N PHE A 136 -24.78 -3.27 4.38
CA PHE A 136 -24.93 -4.68 4.01
C PHE A 136 -23.96 -5.65 4.70
N PHE A 137 -23.81 -5.53 6.02
CA PHE A 137 -22.96 -6.45 6.78
C PHE A 137 -23.30 -7.92 6.50
N GLY A 138 -22.27 -8.70 6.22
CA GLY A 138 -22.35 -10.14 5.96
C GLY A 138 -22.88 -10.54 4.57
N ALA A 139 -23.30 -9.58 3.74
CA ALA A 139 -23.72 -9.88 2.38
C ALA A 139 -22.50 -10.04 1.46
N PHE A 140 -22.43 -11.15 0.71
CA PHE A 140 -21.33 -11.44 -0.24
C PHE A 140 -19.93 -11.29 0.37
N ALA A 141 -19.72 -11.85 1.55
CA ALA A 141 -18.62 -11.57 2.46
C ALA A 141 -17.32 -12.36 2.16
N SER A 142 -17.16 -12.92 0.97
CA SER A 142 -15.98 -13.74 0.63
C SER A 142 -14.66 -12.97 0.80
N VAL A 143 -14.64 -11.68 0.50
CA VAL A 143 -13.49 -10.80 0.70
C VAL A 143 -13.24 -10.57 2.20
N ASP A 144 -14.28 -10.27 2.97
CA ASP A 144 -14.18 -10.06 4.43
C ASP A 144 -13.60 -11.30 5.13
N GLU A 145 -14.13 -12.48 4.82
CA GLU A 145 -13.67 -13.75 5.39
C GLU A 145 -12.21 -14.04 5.05
N ALA A 146 -11.81 -13.77 3.81
CA ALA A 146 -10.43 -13.95 3.38
C ALA A 146 -9.49 -12.96 4.06
N LEU A 147 -9.91 -11.71 4.26
CA LEU A 147 -9.13 -10.69 4.97
C LEU A 147 -9.01 -10.99 6.46
N LEU A 148 -10.06 -11.50 7.12
CA LEU A 148 -9.98 -11.96 8.52
C LEU A 148 -8.91 -13.05 8.69
N LYS A 149 -8.84 -14.01 7.77
CA LYS A 149 -7.79 -15.05 7.76
C LYS A 149 -6.39 -14.45 7.58
N ARG A 150 -6.28 -13.27 6.99
CA ARG A 150 -5.03 -12.52 6.81
C ARG A 150 -4.76 -11.49 7.92
N GLY A 151 -5.51 -11.53 9.01
CA GLY A 151 -5.29 -10.70 10.18
C GLY A 151 -5.90 -9.29 10.12
N PHE A 152 -6.79 -9.03 9.16
CA PHE A 152 -7.56 -7.78 9.09
C PHE A 152 -8.77 -7.84 10.03
N HIS A 153 -9.13 -6.71 10.61
CA HIS A 153 -10.43 -6.52 11.24
C HIS A 153 -11.47 -6.15 10.18
N VAL A 154 -12.71 -6.60 10.36
CA VAL A 154 -13.85 -6.15 9.55
C VAL A 154 -14.75 -5.29 10.43
N ALA A 155 -14.93 -4.04 10.06
CA ALA A 155 -15.78 -3.11 10.77
C ALA A 155 -17.01 -2.75 9.93
N TYR A 156 -18.16 -2.70 10.57
CA TYR A 156 -19.40 -2.22 10.01
C TYR A 156 -19.96 -1.11 10.89
N TYR A 157 -20.46 -0.07 10.26
CA TYR A 157 -21.23 0.97 10.90
C TYR A 157 -22.41 1.33 10.01
N ASP A 158 -23.64 1.21 10.51
CA ASP A 158 -24.83 1.35 9.67
C ASP A 158 -25.07 2.78 9.22
N LEU A 159 -24.65 3.06 8.00
CA LEU A 159 -24.87 4.31 7.29
C LEU A 159 -25.75 4.12 6.03
N THR A 160 -26.40 2.96 5.92
CA THR A 160 -27.12 2.48 4.73
C THR A 160 -28.12 3.50 4.18
N HIS A 161 -28.89 4.14 5.04
CA HIS A 161 -29.96 5.07 4.66
C HIS A 161 -29.55 6.55 4.72
N LEU A 162 -28.26 6.83 4.84
CA LEU A 162 -27.74 8.20 4.86
C LEU A 162 -27.15 8.66 3.51
N TYR A 163 -27.18 7.84 2.47
CA TYR A 163 -26.85 8.19 1.07
C TYR A 163 -25.56 9.04 0.91
N GLY A 164 -24.52 8.79 1.72
CA GLY A 164 -23.28 9.56 1.70
C GLY A 164 -23.40 11.04 2.06
N SER A 165 -24.48 11.44 2.74
CA SER A 165 -24.78 12.81 3.14
C SER A 165 -23.70 13.44 4.04
N PRO A 166 -23.71 14.76 4.27
CA PRO A 166 -22.84 15.40 5.26
C PRO A 166 -22.97 14.78 6.65
N ARG A 167 -24.19 14.36 7.05
CA ARG A 167 -24.43 13.66 8.31
C ARG A 167 -23.76 12.28 8.33
N ALA A 168 -23.90 11.51 7.24
CA ALA A 168 -23.24 10.22 7.10
C ALA A 168 -21.73 10.35 7.26
N ARG A 169 -21.13 11.32 6.57
CA ARG A 169 -19.68 11.54 6.58
C ARG A 169 -19.17 11.99 7.95
N LYS A 170 -19.93 12.87 8.63
CA LYS A 170 -19.61 13.28 9.99
C LYS A 170 -19.68 12.10 10.97
N SER A 171 -20.79 11.35 10.99
CA SER A 171 -20.93 10.17 11.85
C SER A 171 -19.87 9.11 11.55
N GLY A 172 -19.55 8.91 10.26
CA GLY A 172 -18.45 8.04 9.84
C GLY A 172 -17.10 8.52 10.35
N THR A 173 -16.82 9.83 10.31
CA THR A 173 -15.57 10.40 10.83
C THR A 173 -15.46 10.19 12.35
N ASP A 174 -16.55 10.39 13.08
CA ASP A 174 -16.58 10.15 14.54
C ASP A 174 -16.32 8.64 14.83
N PHE A 175 -16.95 7.74 14.06
CA PHE A 175 -16.72 6.29 14.17
C PHE A 175 -15.27 5.90 13.81
N TYR A 176 -14.72 6.43 12.72
CA TYR A 176 -13.31 6.21 12.33
C TYR A 176 -12.36 6.57 13.47
N TRP A 177 -12.50 7.76 14.07
CA TRP A 177 -11.65 8.18 15.17
C TRP A 177 -11.83 7.30 16.40
N ASN A 178 -13.04 6.82 16.67
CA ASN A 178 -13.28 5.86 17.75
C ASN A 178 -12.53 4.54 17.51
N MET A 179 -12.57 4.00 16.27
CA MET A 179 -11.84 2.78 15.91
C MET A 179 -10.33 2.94 16.03
N VAL A 180 -9.79 4.05 15.55
CA VAL A 180 -8.34 4.30 15.55
C VAL A 180 -7.83 4.65 16.96
N GLN A 181 -8.49 5.57 17.66
CA GLN A 181 -7.97 6.09 18.93
C GLN A 181 -8.27 5.19 20.12
N MET A 182 -9.44 4.54 20.16
CA MET A 182 -9.83 3.72 21.31
C MET A 182 -9.42 2.26 21.13
N TYR A 183 -9.43 1.75 19.91
CA TYR A 183 -9.20 0.31 19.65
C TYR A 183 -7.92 0.03 18.86
N GLY A 184 -7.17 1.06 18.49
CA GLY A 184 -5.86 0.91 17.86
C GLY A 184 -5.88 0.31 16.47
N LEU A 185 -6.99 0.45 15.75
CA LEU A 185 -7.00 0.06 14.35
C LEU A 185 -6.15 1.01 13.51
N SER A 186 -5.69 0.53 12.36
CA SER A 186 -4.82 1.29 11.46
C SER A 186 -5.39 2.69 11.17
N PRO A 187 -4.57 3.75 11.19
CA PRO A 187 -5.01 5.09 10.79
C PRO A 187 -5.30 5.19 9.28
N ARG A 188 -4.98 4.18 8.49
CA ARG A 188 -5.37 4.09 7.09
C ARG A 188 -6.32 2.91 6.91
N VAL A 189 -7.56 3.20 6.50
CA VAL A 189 -8.63 2.22 6.36
C VAL A 189 -8.84 1.81 4.91
N THR A 190 -9.16 0.54 4.66
CA THR A 190 -9.78 0.13 3.40
C THR A 190 -11.28 0.40 3.48
N LEU A 191 -11.82 1.15 2.51
CA LEU A 191 -13.26 1.35 2.40
C LEU A 191 -13.87 0.30 1.48
N GLU A 192 -15.00 -0.28 1.91
CA GLU A 192 -15.76 -1.22 1.10
C GLU A 192 -17.14 -0.64 0.79
N GLY A 193 -17.48 -0.53 -0.49
CA GLY A 193 -18.72 0.11 -0.91
C GLY A 193 -19.54 -0.73 -1.90
N PHE A 194 -20.44 -1.58 -1.39
CA PHE A 194 -21.39 -2.31 -2.24
C PHE A 194 -22.60 -1.44 -2.57
N SER A 195 -23.03 -1.43 -3.82
CA SER A 195 -24.25 -0.75 -4.27
C SER A 195 -24.32 0.69 -3.70
N ARG A 196 -25.36 1.05 -2.96
CA ARG A 196 -25.50 2.36 -2.31
C ARG A 196 -24.40 2.70 -1.30
N GLY A 197 -23.66 1.70 -0.80
CA GLY A 197 -22.49 1.92 0.05
C GLY A 197 -21.38 2.68 -0.66
N GLY A 198 -21.34 2.64 -2.00
CA GLY A 198 -20.42 3.44 -2.82
C GLY A 198 -20.56 4.94 -2.59
N LEU A 199 -21.80 5.43 -2.34
CA LEU A 199 -22.04 6.85 -2.04
C LEU A 199 -21.27 7.31 -0.80
N PHE A 200 -21.24 6.49 0.25
CA PHE A 200 -20.45 6.82 1.44
C PHE A 200 -18.96 6.66 1.19
N ALA A 201 -18.54 5.52 0.65
CA ALA A 201 -17.12 5.20 0.48
C ALA A 201 -16.38 6.28 -0.31
N TYR A 202 -16.88 6.67 -1.48
CA TYR A 202 -16.25 7.71 -2.28
C TYR A 202 -16.35 9.11 -1.64
N ASN A 203 -17.50 9.46 -1.07
CA ASN A 203 -17.70 10.79 -0.51
C ASN A 203 -16.87 11.01 0.76
N TRP A 204 -16.77 9.99 1.63
CA TRP A 204 -15.94 10.07 2.82
C TRP A 204 -14.44 10.09 2.47
N ALA A 205 -14.03 9.26 1.49
CA ALA A 205 -12.66 9.27 0.99
C ALA A 205 -12.28 10.63 0.38
N ALA A 206 -13.21 11.31 -0.31
CA ALA A 206 -12.96 12.64 -0.87
C ALA A 206 -12.74 13.71 0.21
N ASP A 207 -13.38 13.56 1.37
CA ASP A 207 -13.17 14.46 2.50
C ASP A 207 -11.91 14.11 3.31
N HIS A 208 -11.45 12.84 3.28
CA HIS A 208 -10.38 12.31 4.12
C HIS A 208 -9.39 11.42 3.35
N PRO A 209 -8.81 11.90 2.24
CA PRO A 209 -7.94 11.05 1.41
C PRO A 209 -6.68 10.57 2.16
N ASP A 210 -6.21 11.32 3.16
CA ASP A 210 -5.08 10.97 4.02
C ASP A 210 -5.34 9.76 4.93
N LYS A 211 -6.61 9.39 5.14
CA LYS A 211 -7.05 8.30 6.01
C LYS A 211 -7.37 7.01 5.26
N VAL A 212 -7.35 7.04 3.94
CA VAL A 212 -7.73 5.90 3.10
C VAL A 212 -6.49 5.18 2.57
N ALA A 213 -6.44 3.87 2.75
CA ALA A 213 -5.41 3.03 2.16
C ALA A 213 -5.75 2.69 0.71
N CYS A 214 -6.96 2.16 0.50
CA CYS A 214 -7.53 1.87 -0.80
C CYS A 214 -9.06 1.79 -0.71
N ILE A 215 -9.72 1.70 -1.86
CA ILE A 215 -11.17 1.56 -1.96
C ILE A 215 -11.50 0.30 -2.76
N TYR A 216 -12.28 -0.60 -2.17
CA TYR A 216 -12.96 -1.70 -2.85
C TYR A 216 -14.43 -1.36 -3.01
N VAL A 217 -14.92 -1.38 -4.23
CA VAL A 217 -16.33 -1.16 -4.53
C VAL A 217 -16.90 -2.24 -5.44
N ASP A 218 -18.16 -2.57 -5.22
CA ASP A 218 -18.86 -3.57 -6.02
C ASP A 218 -20.22 -3.02 -6.48
N ALA A 219 -20.40 -2.90 -7.78
CA ALA A 219 -21.55 -2.27 -8.43
C ALA A 219 -21.99 -0.96 -7.72
N PRO A 220 -21.04 -0.03 -7.44
CA PRO A 220 -21.30 1.11 -6.56
C PRO A 220 -22.22 2.13 -7.22
N VAL A 221 -23.11 2.70 -6.41
CA VAL A 221 -23.82 3.93 -6.82
C VAL A 221 -22.84 5.10 -6.77
N CYS A 222 -22.63 5.71 -7.92
CA CYS A 222 -21.74 6.86 -8.10
C CYS A 222 -22.48 8.11 -8.60
N ASP A 223 -23.72 7.93 -9.06
CA ASP A 223 -24.62 9.01 -9.48
C ASP A 223 -26.03 8.76 -8.93
N VAL A 224 -26.55 9.69 -8.12
CA VAL A 224 -27.89 9.59 -7.55
C VAL A 224 -29.00 9.74 -8.59
N PHE A 225 -28.71 10.30 -9.75
CA PHE A 225 -29.66 10.36 -10.86
C PHE A 225 -29.82 9.01 -11.57
N SER A 226 -28.80 8.18 -11.54
CA SER A 226 -28.85 6.79 -11.97
C SER A 226 -29.60 5.92 -10.93
N TRP A 227 -29.22 6.06 -9.65
CA TRP A 227 -29.88 5.37 -8.54
C TRP A 227 -29.83 6.25 -7.27
N PRO A 228 -30.95 6.42 -6.51
CA PRO A 228 -32.29 5.85 -6.74
C PRO A 228 -33.03 6.41 -7.93
N GLY A 229 -32.58 7.53 -8.52
CA GLY A 229 -33.12 8.14 -9.73
C GLY A 229 -34.58 8.59 -9.62
N ARG A 230 -34.94 9.61 -10.37
CA ARG A 230 -36.35 10.10 -10.41
C ARG A 230 -37.30 9.06 -11.00
N SER A 231 -36.81 8.27 -11.96
CA SER A 231 -37.63 7.39 -12.81
C SER A 231 -37.50 5.91 -12.46
N SER A 232 -36.77 5.53 -11.42
CA SER A 232 -36.45 4.13 -11.10
C SER A 232 -37.62 3.31 -10.48
N GLY A 233 -38.80 3.88 -10.34
CA GLY A 233 -39.90 3.27 -9.59
C GLY A 233 -39.73 3.29 -8.06
N ASN A 234 -38.62 3.81 -7.56
CA ASN A 234 -38.26 3.89 -6.15
C ASN A 234 -38.50 5.29 -5.55
N ALA A 235 -39.67 5.87 -5.76
CA ALA A 235 -40.04 7.22 -5.29
C ALA A 235 -39.76 7.44 -3.79
N GLY A 236 -39.93 6.39 -2.95
CA GLY A 236 -39.62 6.44 -1.52
C GLY A 236 -38.13 6.60 -1.23
N LEU A 237 -37.26 5.92 -1.96
CA LEU A 237 -35.81 6.03 -1.82
C LEU A 237 -35.30 7.38 -2.32
N TRP A 238 -35.83 7.87 -3.44
CA TRP A 238 -35.52 9.21 -3.94
C TRP A 238 -35.91 10.28 -2.95
N LYS A 239 -37.15 10.22 -2.42
CA LYS A 239 -37.60 11.15 -1.37
C LYS A 239 -36.70 11.06 -0.12
N GLY A 240 -36.39 9.84 0.34
CA GLY A 240 -35.51 9.63 1.50
C GLY A 240 -34.11 10.23 1.30
N MET A 241 -33.57 10.17 0.08
CA MET A 241 -32.29 10.79 -0.27
C MET A 241 -32.40 12.32 -0.24
N LEU A 242 -33.47 12.90 -0.82
CA LEU A 242 -33.70 14.34 -0.76
C LEU A 242 -33.83 14.85 0.68
N ASP A 243 -34.65 14.17 1.49
CA ASP A 243 -34.87 14.51 2.91
C ASP A 243 -33.55 14.45 3.71
N GLU A 244 -32.74 13.40 3.49
CA GLU A 244 -31.45 13.23 4.18
C GLU A 244 -30.42 14.33 3.81
N TRP A 245 -30.41 14.76 2.56
CA TRP A 245 -29.53 15.84 2.09
C TRP A 245 -30.10 17.24 2.35
N GLY A 246 -31.34 17.35 2.83
CA GLY A 246 -32.05 18.63 3.00
C GLY A 246 -32.26 19.36 1.67
N LEU A 247 -32.51 18.62 0.59
CA LEU A 247 -32.66 19.15 -0.75
C LEU A 247 -34.09 19.05 -1.27
N THR A 248 -34.38 19.89 -2.22
CA THR A 248 -35.64 19.84 -3.01
C THR A 248 -35.31 19.45 -4.45
N GLU A 249 -36.31 18.96 -5.19
CA GLU A 249 -36.17 18.61 -6.61
C GLU A 249 -35.50 19.72 -7.44
N VAL A 250 -35.82 20.98 -7.17
CA VAL A 250 -35.26 22.12 -7.89
C VAL A 250 -33.75 22.29 -7.68
N ARG A 251 -33.27 21.94 -6.46
CA ARG A 251 -31.84 22.06 -6.12
C ARG A 251 -30.99 20.91 -6.60
N MET A 252 -31.61 19.85 -7.10
CA MET A 252 -30.88 18.68 -7.60
C MET A 252 -30.02 18.96 -8.83
N ASN A 253 -30.34 20.01 -9.61
CA ASN A 253 -29.51 20.39 -10.78
C ASN A 253 -28.07 20.79 -10.42
N THR A 254 -27.81 21.10 -9.14
CA THR A 254 -26.50 21.46 -8.61
C THR A 254 -26.11 20.53 -7.45
N PHE A 255 -26.51 19.27 -7.51
CA PHE A 255 -26.24 18.30 -6.44
C PHE A 255 -24.73 18.09 -6.23
N PRO A 256 -24.18 18.38 -5.03
CA PRO A 256 -22.73 18.37 -4.82
C PRO A 256 -22.20 17.00 -4.35
N GLY A 257 -23.04 15.98 -4.26
CA GLY A 257 -22.77 14.73 -3.57
C GLY A 257 -22.53 13.52 -4.46
N ASN A 258 -22.51 13.68 -5.78
CA ASN A 258 -22.23 12.56 -6.67
C ASN A 258 -20.75 12.19 -6.62
N PRO A 259 -20.39 10.93 -6.29
CA PRO A 259 -19.03 10.45 -6.38
C PRO A 259 -18.32 10.77 -7.69
N ILE A 260 -19.03 10.64 -8.84
CA ILE A 260 -18.48 10.94 -10.17
C ILE A 260 -17.96 12.39 -10.31
N ASP A 261 -18.44 13.32 -9.48
CA ASP A 261 -18.05 14.74 -9.51
C ASP A 261 -17.05 15.11 -8.41
N ARG A 262 -16.72 14.17 -7.51
CA ARG A 262 -15.85 14.39 -6.33
C ARG A 262 -14.55 13.57 -6.34
N LEU A 263 -14.10 13.15 -7.51
CA LEU A 263 -12.94 12.26 -7.65
C LEU A 263 -11.59 12.97 -7.49
N LYS A 264 -11.55 14.30 -7.68
CA LYS A 264 -10.27 15.02 -7.70
C LYS A 264 -9.44 14.87 -6.42
N PRO A 265 -9.98 15.00 -5.18
CA PRO A 265 -9.18 14.81 -3.96
C PRO A 265 -8.58 13.41 -3.84
N LEU A 266 -9.31 12.38 -4.28
CA LEU A 266 -8.82 11.01 -4.29
C LEU A 266 -7.71 10.82 -5.34
N ALA A 267 -7.88 11.41 -6.52
CA ALA A 267 -6.91 11.33 -7.60
C ALA A 267 -5.60 12.07 -7.25
N ASP A 268 -5.69 13.25 -6.66
CA ASP A 268 -4.53 14.03 -6.20
C ASP A 268 -3.74 13.24 -5.14
N ALA A 269 -4.43 12.53 -4.24
CA ALA A 269 -3.82 11.65 -3.24
C ALA A 269 -3.46 10.25 -3.79
N ARG A 270 -3.75 9.97 -5.07
CA ARG A 270 -3.49 8.71 -5.76
C ARG A 270 -4.07 7.49 -5.03
N ILE A 271 -5.26 7.61 -4.45
CA ILE A 271 -5.91 6.51 -3.72
C ILE A 271 -6.19 5.35 -4.68
N PRO A 272 -5.67 4.14 -4.43
CA PRO A 272 -5.96 3.00 -5.28
C PRO A 272 -7.42 2.57 -5.17
N VAL A 273 -8.06 2.29 -6.30
CA VAL A 273 -9.45 1.81 -6.37
C VAL A 273 -9.51 0.51 -7.14
N ILE A 274 -10.16 -0.51 -6.57
CA ILE A 274 -10.60 -1.71 -7.29
C ILE A 274 -12.12 -1.74 -7.34
N CYS A 275 -12.66 -1.95 -8.53
CA CYS A 275 -14.09 -2.01 -8.78
C CYS A 275 -14.46 -3.35 -9.41
N VAL A 276 -15.41 -4.04 -8.81
CA VAL A 276 -16.06 -5.23 -9.36
C VAL A 276 -17.47 -4.84 -9.79
N CYS A 277 -17.93 -5.21 -10.97
CA CYS A 277 -19.31 -4.94 -11.40
C CYS A 277 -19.73 -5.84 -12.57
N GLY A 278 -21.02 -6.01 -12.76
CA GLY A 278 -21.59 -6.63 -13.94
C GLY A 278 -21.71 -5.65 -15.12
N ASP A 279 -21.53 -6.11 -16.34
CA ASP A 279 -21.75 -5.29 -17.54
C ASP A 279 -23.22 -5.18 -17.94
N SER A 280 -24.07 -6.01 -17.39
CA SER A 280 -25.50 -6.08 -17.65
C SER A 280 -26.35 -5.59 -16.48
N ASP A 281 -25.75 -4.84 -15.53
CA ASP A 281 -26.43 -4.29 -14.36
C ASP A 281 -27.52 -3.27 -14.75
N ARG A 282 -28.78 -3.62 -14.43
CA ARG A 282 -29.98 -2.81 -14.69
C ARG A 282 -30.43 -1.98 -13.51
N VAL A 283 -29.87 -2.22 -12.33
CA VAL A 283 -30.20 -1.51 -11.09
C VAL A 283 -29.28 -0.31 -10.89
N VAL A 284 -27.96 -0.54 -11.07
CA VAL A 284 -26.91 0.49 -11.03
C VAL A 284 -26.07 0.36 -12.30
N PRO A 285 -26.56 0.89 -13.45
CA PRO A 285 -25.94 0.66 -14.74
C PRO A 285 -24.46 1.03 -14.76
N PHE A 286 -23.62 0.10 -15.23
CA PHE A 286 -22.18 0.28 -15.35
C PHE A 286 -21.81 1.57 -16.09
N SER A 287 -22.49 1.83 -17.20
CA SER A 287 -22.25 2.99 -18.08
C SER A 287 -22.46 4.34 -17.39
N GLU A 288 -23.33 4.41 -16.38
CA GLU A 288 -23.70 5.65 -15.69
C GLU A 288 -22.91 5.84 -14.37
N ASN A 289 -22.31 4.79 -13.85
CA ASN A 289 -21.64 4.76 -12.55
C ASN A 289 -20.14 4.42 -12.69
N SER A 290 -19.78 3.15 -12.58
CA SER A 290 -18.37 2.72 -12.54
C SER A 290 -17.57 3.05 -13.79
N ALA A 291 -18.19 3.04 -14.97
CA ALA A 291 -17.52 3.44 -16.22
C ALA A 291 -17.13 4.93 -16.19
N VAL A 292 -18.02 5.79 -15.69
CA VAL A 292 -17.75 7.24 -15.57
C VAL A 292 -16.63 7.50 -14.56
N VAL A 293 -16.70 6.83 -13.39
CA VAL A 293 -15.62 6.92 -12.37
C VAL A 293 -14.30 6.49 -12.99
N ARG A 294 -14.24 5.31 -13.61
CA ARG A 294 -13.03 4.81 -14.27
C ARG A 294 -12.47 5.81 -15.27
N GLN A 295 -13.31 6.27 -16.19
CA GLN A 295 -12.88 7.22 -17.22
C GLN A 295 -12.28 8.49 -16.63
N ARG A 296 -12.99 9.12 -15.71
CA ARG A 296 -12.53 10.38 -15.09
C ARG A 296 -11.30 10.18 -14.22
N TYR A 297 -11.27 9.10 -13.43
CA TYR A 297 -10.19 8.82 -12.48
C TYR A 297 -8.88 8.49 -13.19
N THR A 298 -8.94 7.64 -14.22
CA THR A 298 -7.75 7.31 -15.03
C THR A 298 -7.28 8.50 -15.88
N ALA A 299 -8.19 9.35 -16.35
CA ALA A 299 -7.81 10.60 -17.04
C ALA A 299 -7.03 11.57 -16.15
N MET A 300 -7.23 11.51 -14.82
CA MET A 300 -6.42 12.25 -13.83
C MET A 300 -5.12 11.52 -13.44
N GLY A 301 -4.78 10.39 -14.07
CA GLY A 301 -3.59 9.61 -13.79
C GLY A 301 -3.64 8.80 -12.49
N ALA A 302 -4.82 8.61 -11.91
CA ALA A 302 -5.01 7.88 -10.66
C ALA A 302 -5.20 6.37 -10.90
N PRO A 303 -4.77 5.49 -9.96
CA PRO A 303 -4.82 4.04 -10.12
C PRO A 303 -6.25 3.50 -9.95
N PHE A 304 -6.75 2.80 -10.98
CA PHE A 304 -8.06 2.18 -10.99
C PHE A 304 -8.02 0.81 -11.66
N GLU A 305 -8.33 -0.23 -10.89
CA GLU A 305 -8.48 -1.59 -11.40
C GLU A 305 -9.97 -1.92 -11.58
N LEU A 306 -10.33 -2.53 -12.72
CA LEU A 306 -11.70 -2.94 -13.01
C LEU A 306 -11.77 -4.44 -13.28
N ILE A 307 -12.65 -5.10 -12.55
CA ILE A 307 -13.06 -6.49 -12.82
C ILE A 307 -14.51 -6.44 -13.30
N LEU A 308 -14.70 -6.52 -14.62
CA LEU A 308 -16.02 -6.52 -15.23
C LEU A 308 -16.49 -7.96 -15.43
N LYS A 309 -17.68 -8.29 -14.88
CA LYS A 309 -18.29 -9.63 -14.96
C LYS A 309 -19.23 -9.70 -16.17
N PRO A 310 -18.89 -10.44 -17.24
CA PRO A 310 -19.71 -10.46 -18.46
C PRO A 310 -21.08 -11.10 -18.20
N GLY A 311 -22.16 -10.44 -18.69
CA GLY A 311 -23.53 -10.92 -18.60
C GLY A 311 -24.14 -10.93 -17.19
N VAL A 312 -23.43 -10.37 -16.19
CA VAL A 312 -23.93 -10.32 -14.82
C VAL A 312 -24.71 -9.04 -14.60
N ASP A 313 -25.91 -9.16 -13.98
CA ASP A 313 -26.75 -8.05 -13.53
C ASP A 313 -26.21 -7.50 -12.20
N HIS A 314 -27.00 -6.78 -11.42
CA HIS A 314 -26.60 -6.19 -10.12
C HIS A 314 -26.13 -7.25 -9.09
N HIS A 315 -26.66 -8.43 -9.18
CA HIS A 315 -26.30 -9.59 -8.35
C HIS A 315 -25.79 -10.76 -9.17
N PRO A 316 -24.92 -11.63 -8.61
CA PRO A 316 -24.30 -11.52 -7.30
C PRO A 316 -23.18 -10.49 -7.25
N HIS A 317 -23.04 -9.81 -6.09
CA HIS A 317 -21.85 -9.05 -5.77
C HIS A 317 -20.66 -9.95 -5.51
N SER A 318 -19.46 -9.33 -5.34
CA SER A 318 -18.19 -9.99 -5.08
C SER A 318 -17.75 -10.94 -6.22
N LEU A 319 -16.74 -11.72 -5.96
CA LEU A 319 -16.22 -12.74 -6.85
C LEU A 319 -16.35 -14.09 -6.17
N GLU A 320 -16.55 -15.13 -6.96
CA GLU A 320 -16.51 -16.52 -6.47
C GLU A 320 -15.13 -16.85 -5.87
N ASN A 321 -14.06 -16.42 -6.56
CA ASN A 321 -12.71 -16.38 -6.00
C ASN A 321 -12.35 -14.94 -5.60
N PRO A 322 -12.29 -14.59 -4.31
CA PRO A 322 -12.03 -13.23 -3.84
C PRO A 322 -10.55 -12.80 -3.96
N THR A 323 -9.64 -13.72 -4.29
CA THR A 323 -8.18 -13.49 -4.29
C THR A 323 -7.75 -12.19 -4.99
N PRO A 324 -8.23 -11.83 -6.19
CA PRO A 324 -7.79 -10.60 -6.85
C PRO A 324 -8.08 -9.33 -6.04
N VAL A 325 -9.25 -9.28 -5.37
CA VAL A 325 -9.63 -8.14 -4.53
C VAL A 325 -8.84 -8.13 -3.21
N VAL A 326 -8.68 -9.31 -2.61
CA VAL A 326 -7.93 -9.46 -1.36
C VAL A 326 -6.47 -9.07 -1.55
N ASP A 327 -5.84 -9.54 -2.60
CA ASP A 327 -4.43 -9.21 -2.91
C ASP A 327 -4.25 -7.71 -3.21
N PHE A 328 -5.23 -7.10 -3.91
CA PHE A 328 -5.25 -5.65 -4.07
C PHE A 328 -5.30 -4.93 -2.72
N ILE A 329 -6.20 -5.33 -1.81
CA ILE A 329 -6.37 -4.69 -0.51
C ILE A 329 -5.10 -4.89 0.36
N VAL A 330 -4.60 -6.11 0.46
CA VAL A 330 -3.40 -6.42 1.24
C VAL A 330 -2.22 -5.60 0.74
N ARG A 331 -2.01 -5.52 -0.56
CA ARG A 331 -0.94 -4.74 -1.20
C ARG A 331 -0.98 -3.24 -0.84
N HIS A 332 -2.17 -2.68 -0.58
CA HIS A 332 -2.33 -1.25 -0.33
C HIS A 332 -2.57 -0.89 1.14
N GLN A 333 -3.04 -1.84 1.98
CA GLN A 333 -3.41 -1.58 3.37
C GLN A 333 -2.26 -1.81 4.36
N ALA A 334 -1.46 -2.83 4.18
CA ALA A 334 -0.59 -3.37 5.23
C ALA A 334 0.60 -2.50 5.67
N GLY A 335 0.59 -1.19 5.41
CA GLY A 335 1.79 -0.37 5.57
C GLY A 335 2.89 -0.92 4.67
N TYR A 336 2.49 -1.76 3.76
CA TYR A 336 3.22 -2.21 2.64
C TYR A 336 3.46 -0.95 1.80
N GLU A 337 4.48 -0.20 2.18
CA GLU A 337 5.07 0.66 1.20
C GLU A 337 5.55 -0.27 0.09
N ALA A 338 4.76 -0.37 -0.96
CA ALA A 338 5.21 -0.96 -2.23
C ALA A 338 6.50 -0.29 -2.74
N GLY A 339 7.06 0.62 -1.98
CA GLY A 339 8.34 1.27 -2.14
C GLY A 339 9.48 0.69 -1.31
N GLN A 340 9.24 -0.11 -0.26
CA GLN A 340 10.36 -0.66 0.52
C GLN A 340 11.07 -1.82 -0.19
N CYS A 341 10.35 -2.55 -1.04
CA CYS A 341 10.94 -3.65 -1.81
C CYS A 341 11.40 -3.23 -3.20
N TYR A 342 11.08 -2.03 -3.64
CA TYR A 342 11.43 -1.49 -4.93
C TYR A 342 12.16 -0.15 -4.77
N THR A 343 13.34 -0.06 -5.33
CA THR A 343 14.13 1.18 -5.34
C THR A 343 14.34 1.65 -6.77
N LEU A 344 13.66 2.72 -7.14
CA LEU A 344 13.82 3.36 -8.46
C LEU A 344 14.93 4.42 -8.38
N ARG A 345 16.15 4.05 -8.71
CA ARG A 345 17.30 4.97 -8.76
C ARG A 345 17.45 5.69 -10.08
N GLY A 346 17.08 5.03 -11.14
CA GLY A 346 17.04 5.55 -12.50
C GLY A 346 15.63 5.42 -13.07
N ASN A 347 15.54 5.05 -14.33
CA ASN A 347 14.26 4.83 -15.00
C ASN A 347 14.42 3.79 -16.11
N TYR A 348 13.29 3.33 -16.65
CA TYR A 348 13.22 2.41 -17.80
C TYR A 348 12.82 3.13 -19.08
N GLN A 349 13.17 4.38 -19.24
CA GLN A 349 12.70 5.18 -20.36
C GLN A 349 13.29 4.71 -21.70
N ASN A 350 14.46 4.11 -21.70
CA ASN A 350 15.07 3.63 -22.94
C ASN A 350 14.29 2.44 -23.49
N SER A 351 14.08 1.40 -22.68
CA SER A 351 13.32 0.22 -23.06
C SER A 351 11.84 0.58 -23.30
N TYR A 352 11.22 1.41 -22.43
CA TYR A 352 9.85 1.87 -22.61
C TYR A 352 9.64 2.59 -23.95
N ARG A 353 10.50 3.56 -24.28
CA ARG A 353 10.42 4.29 -25.56
C ARG A 353 10.58 3.35 -26.74
N LYS A 354 11.45 2.37 -26.65
CA LYS A 354 11.69 1.40 -27.70
C LYS A 354 10.48 0.49 -27.88
N PHE A 355 9.91 -0.02 -26.81
CA PHE A 355 8.72 -0.87 -26.84
C PHE A 355 7.51 -0.10 -27.38
N GLU A 356 7.25 1.10 -26.87
CA GLU A 356 6.08 1.89 -27.23
C GLU A 356 6.18 2.49 -28.65
N LYS A 357 7.36 3.03 -29.05
CA LYS A 357 7.52 3.80 -30.28
C LYS A 357 8.09 3.00 -31.42
N GLU A 358 9.17 2.25 -31.18
CA GLU A 358 9.82 1.45 -32.21
C GLU A 358 9.15 0.09 -32.40
N ARG A 359 8.35 -0.34 -31.45
CA ARG A 359 7.57 -1.59 -31.44
C ARG A 359 8.43 -2.83 -31.63
N VAL A 360 9.64 -2.79 -31.10
CA VAL A 360 10.56 -3.91 -31.01
C VAL A 360 11.23 -3.89 -29.64
N GLY A 361 11.55 -5.07 -29.10
CA GLY A 361 12.23 -5.17 -27.82
C GLY A 361 12.92 -6.50 -27.61
N THR A 362 14.15 -6.45 -27.10
CA THR A 362 14.87 -7.63 -26.65
C THR A 362 15.01 -7.56 -25.13
N VAL A 363 14.44 -8.54 -24.45
CA VAL A 363 14.44 -8.63 -22.99
C VAL A 363 15.19 -9.89 -22.58
N ALA A 364 16.17 -9.76 -21.70
CA ALA A 364 16.99 -10.87 -21.24
C ALA A 364 16.84 -11.09 -19.72
N PHE A 365 16.99 -12.33 -19.29
CA PHE A 365 16.91 -12.78 -17.92
C PHE A 365 18.16 -13.59 -17.58
N LEU A 366 19.04 -13.04 -16.73
CA LEU A 366 20.28 -13.67 -16.29
C LEU A 366 20.15 -14.05 -14.81
N GLY A 367 20.43 -15.30 -14.46
CA GLY A 367 20.35 -15.75 -13.07
C GLY A 367 20.63 -17.23 -12.87
N GLY A 368 20.28 -17.71 -11.70
CA GLY A 368 20.44 -19.10 -11.28
C GLY A 368 19.25 -20.00 -11.64
N SER A 369 19.01 -21.03 -10.80
CA SER A 369 17.90 -22.00 -10.98
C SER A 369 16.52 -21.36 -10.90
N ILE A 370 16.33 -20.33 -10.07
CA ILE A 370 15.04 -19.60 -9.94
C ILE A 370 14.70 -18.89 -11.26
N THR A 371 15.72 -18.42 -11.97
CA THR A 371 15.58 -17.81 -13.31
C THR A 371 15.48 -18.84 -14.42
N GLU A 372 16.09 -20.02 -14.29
CA GLU A 372 16.04 -21.10 -15.27
C GLU A 372 14.63 -21.73 -15.31
N MET A 373 14.01 -21.97 -14.15
CA MET A 373 12.70 -22.60 -14.08
C MET A 373 11.59 -21.74 -14.70
N LYS A 374 10.49 -22.39 -15.09
CA LYS A 374 9.27 -21.68 -15.51
C LYS A 374 8.60 -21.01 -14.32
N GLY A 375 8.05 -19.83 -14.55
CA GLY A 375 7.33 -19.08 -13.51
C GLY A 375 7.45 -17.58 -13.71
N TRP A 376 8.04 -16.86 -12.76
CA TRP A 376 8.09 -15.39 -12.73
C TRP A 376 8.56 -14.77 -14.06
N ARG A 377 9.57 -15.37 -14.69
CA ARG A 377 10.09 -14.89 -15.98
C ARG A 377 9.03 -14.96 -17.09
N ASP A 378 8.31 -16.09 -17.15
CA ASP A 378 7.26 -16.28 -18.16
C ASP A 378 6.10 -15.30 -17.93
N MET A 379 5.76 -15.01 -16.66
CA MET A 379 4.76 -14.01 -16.28
C MET A 379 5.17 -12.60 -16.72
N ILE A 380 6.44 -12.21 -16.52
CA ILE A 380 6.97 -10.94 -17.04
C ILE A 380 6.89 -10.87 -18.57
N CYS A 381 7.21 -11.97 -19.25
CA CYS A 381 7.10 -12.03 -20.72
C CYS A 381 5.64 -11.79 -21.18
N GLU A 382 4.68 -12.40 -20.52
CA GLU A 382 3.26 -12.22 -20.85
C GLU A 382 2.75 -10.82 -20.48
N ASP A 383 3.13 -10.28 -19.32
CA ASP A 383 2.77 -8.91 -18.92
C ASP A 383 3.33 -7.87 -19.93
N LEU A 384 4.59 -8.02 -20.36
CA LEU A 384 5.17 -7.14 -21.37
C LEU A 384 4.43 -7.20 -22.72
N LYS A 385 4.03 -8.40 -23.17
CA LYS A 385 3.20 -8.54 -24.39
C LYS A 385 1.83 -7.88 -24.23
N GLN A 386 1.21 -8.00 -23.07
CA GLN A 386 -0.09 -7.37 -22.80
C GLN A 386 0.01 -5.84 -22.71
N ARG A 387 1.06 -5.31 -22.06
CA ARG A 387 1.29 -3.87 -21.95
C ARG A 387 1.65 -3.22 -23.29
N PHE A 388 2.37 -3.94 -24.13
CA PHE A 388 2.86 -3.47 -25.45
C PHE A 388 2.38 -4.40 -26.58
N PRO A 389 1.08 -4.45 -26.86
CA PRO A 389 0.49 -5.47 -27.75
C PRO A 389 0.94 -5.35 -29.22
N TYR A 390 1.53 -4.23 -29.59
CA TYR A 390 2.04 -4.00 -30.95
C TYR A 390 3.56 -4.18 -31.06
N THR A 391 4.22 -4.63 -29.99
CA THR A 391 5.68 -4.76 -29.92
C THR A 391 6.10 -6.18 -30.21
N LYS A 392 7.02 -6.34 -31.15
CA LYS A 392 7.67 -7.63 -31.42
C LYS A 392 8.78 -7.85 -30.40
N PHE A 393 8.53 -8.71 -29.42
CA PHE A 393 9.51 -9.06 -28.41
C PHE A 393 10.37 -10.26 -28.80
N THR A 394 11.65 -10.20 -28.43
CA THR A 394 12.57 -11.33 -28.34
C THR A 394 12.93 -11.50 -26.86
N PHE A 395 12.70 -12.70 -26.31
CA PHE A 395 13.05 -13.02 -24.93
C PHE A 395 14.23 -13.97 -24.88
N VAL A 396 15.27 -13.63 -24.09
CA VAL A 396 16.48 -14.41 -23.90
C VAL A 396 16.50 -14.95 -22.48
N ALA A 397 16.35 -16.26 -22.33
CA ALA A 397 16.44 -16.94 -21.05
C ALA A 397 17.88 -17.46 -20.83
N ALA A 398 18.56 -16.91 -19.84
CA ALA A 398 19.94 -17.25 -19.48
C ALA A 398 20.06 -17.62 -17.98
N GLY A 399 19.08 -18.35 -17.44
CA GLY A 399 19.17 -19.01 -16.13
C GLY A 399 20.01 -20.28 -16.24
N ILE A 400 20.96 -20.46 -15.32
CA ILE A 400 21.73 -21.71 -15.16
C ILE A 400 21.81 -22.03 -13.67
N PRO A 401 21.37 -23.22 -13.23
CA PRO A 401 21.38 -23.59 -11.81
C PRO A 401 22.74 -23.40 -11.15
N SER A 402 22.72 -22.98 -9.88
CA SER A 402 23.91 -22.78 -9.04
C SER A 402 24.92 -21.72 -9.53
N THR A 403 24.53 -20.88 -10.51
CA THR A 403 25.43 -19.82 -10.99
C THR A 403 25.11 -18.49 -10.30
N GLY A 404 26.12 -17.92 -9.63
CA GLY A 404 26.06 -16.60 -9.01
C GLY A 404 26.55 -15.48 -9.96
N SER A 405 26.88 -14.33 -9.37
CA SER A 405 27.27 -13.12 -10.13
C SER A 405 28.59 -13.28 -10.90
N THR A 406 29.62 -13.92 -10.33
CA THR A 406 30.91 -14.11 -11.00
C THR A 406 30.78 -14.99 -12.24
N PRO A 407 30.21 -16.22 -12.18
CA PRO A 407 29.92 -16.97 -13.41
C PRO A 407 29.00 -16.21 -14.37
N GLY A 408 28.02 -15.47 -13.86
CA GLY A 408 27.12 -14.62 -14.65
C GLY A 408 27.86 -13.59 -15.48
N ALA A 409 28.86 -12.91 -14.90
CA ALA A 409 29.71 -11.93 -15.61
C ALA A 409 30.53 -12.54 -16.74
N PHE A 410 31.07 -13.75 -16.54
CA PHE A 410 31.87 -14.44 -17.55
C PHE A 410 31.01 -14.95 -18.72
N ARG A 411 29.82 -15.47 -18.46
CA ARG A 411 28.93 -16.06 -19.49
C ARG A 411 27.99 -15.05 -20.15
N LEU A 412 27.91 -13.80 -19.65
CA LEU A 412 26.97 -12.80 -20.16
C LEU A 412 27.09 -12.60 -21.67
N THR A 413 28.28 -12.54 -22.20
CA THR A 413 28.52 -12.35 -23.65
C THR A 413 27.94 -13.51 -24.46
N ASP A 414 28.24 -14.73 -24.09
CA ASP A 414 27.83 -15.90 -24.86
C ASP A 414 26.36 -16.24 -24.73
N ASP A 415 25.83 -16.10 -23.51
CA ASP A 415 24.45 -16.52 -23.20
C ASP A 415 23.40 -15.44 -23.49
N VAL A 416 23.80 -14.17 -23.44
CA VAL A 416 22.89 -13.02 -23.52
C VAL A 416 23.24 -12.09 -24.68
N LEU A 417 24.43 -11.47 -24.66
CA LEU A 417 24.74 -10.36 -25.57
C LEU A 417 24.95 -10.82 -27.02
N SER A 418 25.38 -12.05 -27.23
CA SER A 418 25.48 -12.67 -28.56
C SER A 418 24.13 -12.97 -29.23
N LYS A 419 23.05 -12.97 -28.46
CA LYS A 419 21.68 -13.26 -28.97
C LYS A 419 21.00 -12.04 -29.59
N GLY A 420 21.62 -10.88 -29.50
CA GLY A 420 21.13 -9.63 -30.06
C GLY A 420 21.34 -8.43 -29.15
N LYS A 421 20.99 -7.25 -29.64
CA LYS A 421 21.05 -6.04 -28.83
C LYS A 421 19.93 -6.06 -27.76
N VAL A 422 20.32 -6.29 -26.51
CA VAL A 422 19.40 -6.33 -25.37
C VAL A 422 19.00 -4.90 -24.98
N ASP A 423 17.72 -4.68 -24.75
CA ASP A 423 17.13 -3.39 -24.36
C ASP A 423 16.79 -3.34 -22.87
N LEU A 424 16.38 -4.47 -22.29
CA LEU A 424 16.07 -4.63 -20.87
C LEU A 424 16.67 -5.93 -20.35
N LEU A 425 17.47 -5.85 -19.29
CA LEU A 425 18.09 -6.99 -18.63
C LEU A 425 17.58 -7.11 -17.18
N PHE A 426 16.99 -8.24 -16.86
CA PHE A 426 16.74 -8.66 -15.49
C PHE A 426 17.92 -9.52 -15.00
N VAL A 427 18.45 -9.20 -13.82
CA VAL A 427 19.60 -9.93 -13.25
C VAL A 427 19.36 -10.26 -11.78
N GLU A 428 19.61 -11.50 -11.39
CA GLU A 428 19.62 -11.96 -10.01
C GLU A 428 20.82 -12.89 -9.75
N ALA A 429 21.36 -12.85 -8.53
CA ALA A 429 22.48 -13.72 -8.13
C ALA A 429 22.59 -13.89 -6.61
N ALA A 430 21.80 -13.18 -5.80
CA ALA A 430 21.99 -13.10 -4.35
C ALA A 430 21.94 -14.47 -3.65
N VAL A 431 21.00 -15.33 -4.03
CA VAL A 431 20.87 -16.68 -3.46
C VAL A 431 22.11 -17.51 -3.77
N ASN A 432 22.57 -17.52 -5.03
CA ASN A 432 23.69 -18.34 -5.43
C ASN A 432 25.04 -17.79 -4.97
N ASP A 433 25.21 -16.48 -4.87
CA ASP A 433 26.43 -15.89 -4.31
C ASP A 433 26.60 -16.23 -2.83
N ASP A 434 25.49 -16.25 -2.07
CA ASP A 434 25.51 -16.62 -0.65
C ASP A 434 25.71 -18.12 -0.46
N THR A 435 24.97 -18.97 -1.19
CA THR A 435 25.09 -20.44 -1.11
C THR A 435 26.44 -20.96 -1.57
N ASN A 436 27.09 -20.29 -2.55
CA ASN A 436 28.42 -20.64 -3.02
C ASN A 436 29.53 -20.08 -2.12
N GLY A 437 29.19 -19.31 -1.10
CA GLY A 437 30.15 -18.75 -0.16
C GLY A 437 31.07 -17.69 -0.76
N PHE A 438 30.62 -16.95 -1.78
CA PHE A 438 31.40 -15.87 -2.37
C PHE A 438 31.67 -14.78 -1.34
N SER A 439 32.90 -14.29 -1.32
CA SER A 439 33.25 -13.17 -0.46
C SER A 439 32.54 -11.87 -0.90
N ALA A 440 32.41 -10.93 0.01
CA ALA A 440 31.79 -9.62 -0.28
C ALA A 440 32.44 -8.92 -1.49
N ILE A 441 33.75 -9.08 -1.66
CA ILE A 441 34.47 -8.51 -2.81
C ILE A 441 34.10 -9.22 -4.12
N GLU A 442 33.96 -10.54 -4.10
CA GLU A 442 33.55 -11.33 -5.28
C GLU A 442 32.12 -11.01 -5.67
N GLN A 443 31.19 -10.92 -4.70
CA GLN A 443 29.80 -10.54 -4.93
C GLN A 443 29.68 -9.17 -5.63
N VAL A 444 30.41 -8.16 -5.13
CA VAL A 444 30.44 -6.82 -5.75
C VAL A 444 31.09 -6.87 -7.13
N ARG A 445 32.26 -7.51 -7.29
CA ARG A 445 32.98 -7.58 -8.58
C ARG A 445 32.21 -8.36 -9.64
N GLY A 446 31.56 -9.46 -9.23
CA GLY A 446 30.76 -10.28 -10.14
C GLY A 446 29.53 -9.49 -10.64
N MET A 447 28.79 -8.87 -9.74
CA MET A 447 27.61 -8.07 -10.12
C MET A 447 28.01 -6.83 -10.92
N GLU A 448 29.08 -6.12 -10.54
CA GLU A 448 29.62 -5.00 -11.31
C GLU A 448 30.11 -5.44 -12.71
N GLY A 449 30.73 -6.61 -12.80
CA GLY A 449 31.15 -7.20 -14.07
C GLY A 449 29.99 -7.40 -15.04
N ILE A 450 28.85 -7.95 -14.54
CA ILE A 450 27.62 -8.09 -15.34
C ILE A 450 27.18 -6.72 -15.86
N VAL A 451 27.04 -5.75 -14.96
CA VAL A 451 26.53 -4.39 -15.27
C VAL A 451 27.44 -3.70 -16.30
N ARG A 452 28.73 -3.74 -16.10
CA ARG A 452 29.71 -3.09 -17.01
C ARG A 452 29.71 -3.71 -18.39
N HIS A 453 29.73 -5.04 -18.48
CA HIS A 453 29.70 -5.73 -19.79
C HIS A 453 28.38 -5.41 -20.52
N ALA A 454 27.24 -5.39 -19.79
CA ALA A 454 25.96 -5.04 -20.36
C ALA A 454 25.94 -3.60 -20.92
N LEU A 455 26.38 -2.61 -20.12
CA LEU A 455 26.40 -1.20 -20.53
C LEU A 455 27.46 -0.88 -21.59
N VAL A 456 28.59 -1.60 -21.63
CA VAL A 456 29.58 -1.50 -22.74
C VAL A 456 28.96 -2.02 -24.03
N SER A 457 28.21 -3.10 -23.99
CA SER A 457 27.50 -3.65 -25.16
C SER A 457 26.38 -2.75 -25.66
N ASN A 458 25.60 -2.21 -24.75
CA ASN A 458 24.53 -1.26 -25.06
C ASN A 458 24.38 -0.21 -23.94
N PRO A 459 24.93 1.01 -24.11
CA PRO A 459 24.85 2.08 -23.09
C PRO A 459 23.41 2.54 -22.77
N SER A 460 22.47 2.19 -23.63
CA SER A 460 21.04 2.48 -23.43
C SER A 460 20.26 1.27 -22.88
N MET A 461 20.94 0.22 -22.45
CA MET A 461 20.27 -0.92 -21.82
C MET A 461 19.74 -0.52 -20.45
N ASP A 462 18.44 -0.76 -20.22
CA ASP A 462 17.88 -0.68 -18.88
C ASP A 462 18.17 -1.99 -18.15
N ILE A 463 18.61 -1.92 -16.88
CA ILE A 463 18.97 -3.10 -16.07
C ILE A 463 18.17 -3.05 -14.79
N MET A 464 17.51 -4.16 -14.43
CA MET A 464 16.81 -4.36 -13.16
C MET A 464 17.49 -5.46 -12.36
N MET A 465 17.87 -5.15 -11.11
CA MET A 465 18.34 -6.15 -10.16
C MET A 465 17.19 -6.74 -9.36
N LEU A 466 17.18 -8.06 -9.19
CA LEU A 466 16.22 -8.79 -8.38
C LEU A 466 16.95 -9.52 -7.25
N HIS A 467 16.39 -9.48 -6.05
CA HIS A 467 16.92 -10.20 -4.89
C HIS A 467 15.87 -11.20 -4.39
N PHE A 468 16.04 -12.47 -4.77
CA PHE A 468 15.18 -13.56 -4.32
C PHE A 468 15.51 -13.99 -2.90
N ILE A 469 14.59 -14.74 -2.28
CA ILE A 469 14.68 -15.25 -0.92
C ILE A 469 15.09 -16.72 -0.93
N TYR A 470 15.77 -17.15 0.15
CA TYR A 470 15.94 -18.55 0.50
C TYR A 470 16.05 -18.70 2.03
N ASP A 471 15.95 -19.93 2.55
CA ASP A 471 15.85 -20.21 3.99
C ASP A 471 16.78 -19.40 4.91
N PRO A 472 18.10 -19.32 4.65
CA PRO A 472 19.02 -18.59 5.54
C PRO A 472 18.79 -17.08 5.61
N PHE A 473 18.05 -16.48 4.66
CA PHE A 473 17.73 -15.05 4.71
C PHE A 473 16.59 -14.76 5.69
N ILE A 474 15.66 -15.71 5.89
CA ILE A 474 14.44 -15.52 6.68
C ILE A 474 14.76 -15.05 8.12
N PRO A 475 15.64 -15.71 8.90
CA PRO A 475 15.92 -15.27 10.28
C PRO A 475 16.57 -13.88 10.38
N LYS A 476 17.31 -13.43 9.36
CA LYS A 476 17.87 -12.07 9.29
C LYS A 476 16.76 -11.06 9.02
N LEU A 477 15.95 -11.34 8.00
CA LEU A 477 14.82 -10.47 7.61
C LEU A 477 13.77 -10.34 8.71
N ASP A 478 13.50 -11.39 9.46
CA ASP A 478 12.59 -11.37 10.62
C ASP A 478 13.08 -10.46 11.75
N LYS A 479 14.39 -10.29 11.85
CA LYS A 479 15.02 -9.35 12.79
C LYS A 479 15.18 -7.93 12.20
N GLY A 480 14.64 -7.67 11.02
CA GLY A 480 14.81 -6.39 10.31
C GLY A 480 16.23 -6.18 9.78
N GLN A 481 17.02 -7.25 9.63
CA GLN A 481 18.39 -7.19 9.12
C GLN A 481 18.43 -7.63 7.65
N MET A 482 19.09 -6.86 6.82
CA MET A 482 19.29 -7.21 5.41
C MET A 482 20.44 -8.21 5.27
N PRO A 483 20.29 -9.30 4.48
CA PRO A 483 21.39 -10.17 4.10
C PRO A 483 22.55 -9.41 3.46
N ASP A 484 23.77 -9.71 3.87
CA ASP A 484 24.97 -8.98 3.43
C ASP A 484 25.18 -9.04 1.92
N VAL A 485 24.86 -10.15 1.28
CA VAL A 485 24.95 -10.33 -0.17
C VAL A 485 24.00 -9.36 -0.90
N ILE A 486 22.79 -9.14 -0.40
CA ILE A 486 21.85 -8.17 -0.96
C ILE A 486 22.45 -6.76 -0.82
N LEU A 487 22.98 -6.41 0.35
CA LEU A 487 23.65 -5.12 0.57
C LEU A 487 24.83 -4.91 -0.39
N ASN A 488 25.59 -5.95 -0.68
CA ASN A 488 26.73 -5.88 -1.62
C ASN A 488 26.25 -5.64 -3.06
N HIS A 489 25.21 -6.32 -3.51
CA HIS A 489 24.60 -6.07 -4.83
C HIS A 489 23.97 -4.67 -4.92
N GLU A 490 23.30 -4.23 -3.85
CA GLU A 490 22.73 -2.88 -3.78
C GLU A 490 23.78 -1.78 -3.85
N ARG A 491 25.03 -2.02 -3.41
CA ARG A 491 26.14 -1.08 -3.63
C ARG A 491 26.41 -0.85 -5.12
N VAL A 492 26.33 -1.92 -5.92
CA VAL A 492 26.48 -1.83 -7.39
C VAL A 492 25.26 -1.09 -7.98
N ALA A 493 24.05 -1.46 -7.57
CA ALA A 493 22.83 -0.79 -8.01
C ALA A 493 22.87 0.73 -7.70
N ASN A 494 23.32 1.11 -6.50
CA ASN A 494 23.48 2.50 -6.11
C ASN A 494 24.51 3.25 -6.98
N HIS A 495 25.66 2.61 -7.27
CA HIS A 495 26.73 3.22 -8.05
C HIS A 495 26.30 3.51 -9.49
N TYR A 496 25.60 2.57 -10.11
CA TYR A 496 25.16 2.67 -11.52
C TYR A 496 23.74 3.24 -11.66
N LEU A 497 23.11 3.67 -10.55
CA LEU A 497 21.73 4.18 -10.49
C LEU A 497 20.72 3.20 -11.11
N LEU A 498 20.88 1.91 -10.83
CA LEU A 498 20.00 0.87 -11.35
C LEU A 498 18.79 0.64 -10.43
N PRO A 499 17.63 0.45 -11.00
CA PRO A 499 16.47 -0.01 -10.24
C PRO A 499 16.71 -1.41 -9.66
N SER A 500 16.15 -1.66 -8.48
CA SER A 500 16.20 -2.98 -7.86
C SER A 500 14.87 -3.34 -7.21
N VAL A 501 14.56 -4.63 -7.15
CA VAL A 501 13.40 -5.18 -6.44
C VAL A 501 13.89 -6.19 -5.42
N ASN A 502 13.64 -5.92 -4.14
CA ASN A 502 14.01 -6.80 -3.05
C ASN A 502 12.85 -7.76 -2.70
N LEU A 503 12.67 -8.78 -3.53
CA LEU A 503 11.67 -9.81 -3.33
C LEU A 503 11.89 -10.59 -2.02
N ALA A 504 13.14 -10.69 -1.53
CA ALA A 504 13.42 -11.34 -0.26
C ALA A 504 12.72 -10.63 0.90
N SER A 505 12.78 -9.29 0.95
CA SER A 505 12.08 -8.50 1.97
C SER A 505 10.56 -8.57 1.82
N GLU A 506 10.07 -8.54 0.58
CA GLU A 506 8.65 -8.63 0.24
C GLU A 506 8.06 -9.95 0.76
N ILE A 507 8.65 -11.07 0.36
CA ILE A 507 8.17 -12.41 0.72
C ILE A 507 8.25 -12.64 2.24
N ALA A 508 9.36 -12.23 2.89
CA ALA A 508 9.47 -12.33 4.34
C ALA A 508 8.40 -11.50 5.06
N ALA A 509 8.05 -10.31 4.55
CA ALA A 509 6.99 -9.49 5.12
C ALA A 509 5.62 -10.14 4.93
N ARG A 510 5.32 -10.72 3.77
CA ARG A 510 4.06 -11.46 3.51
C ARG A 510 3.93 -12.71 4.38
N MET A 511 5.02 -13.45 4.59
CA MET A 511 5.02 -14.57 5.53
C MET A 511 4.74 -14.11 6.97
N ARG A 512 5.38 -13.02 7.42
CA ARG A 512 5.10 -12.44 8.76
C ARG A 512 3.66 -11.96 8.92
N SER A 513 3.04 -11.47 7.87
CA SER A 513 1.62 -11.09 7.89
C SER A 513 0.68 -12.28 7.87
N GLY A 514 1.20 -13.51 7.71
CA GLY A 514 0.41 -14.74 7.68
C GLY A 514 -0.28 -14.99 6.33
N GLU A 515 0.14 -14.32 5.27
CA GLU A 515 -0.44 -14.50 3.93
C GLU A 515 -0.20 -15.92 3.40
N PHE A 516 1.00 -16.42 3.60
CA PHE A 516 1.40 -17.80 3.31
C PHE A 516 2.58 -18.24 4.17
N THR A 517 2.79 -19.55 4.28
CA THR A 517 3.99 -20.11 4.91
C THR A 517 5.10 -20.34 3.88
N TRP A 518 6.31 -20.61 4.37
CA TRP A 518 7.44 -20.94 3.49
C TRP A 518 7.18 -22.20 2.64
N GLU A 519 6.49 -23.19 3.21
CA GLU A 519 6.09 -24.41 2.50
C GLU A 519 5.03 -24.11 1.43
N GLN A 520 4.07 -23.23 1.74
CA GLN A 520 3.04 -22.81 0.78
C GLN A 520 3.63 -21.98 -0.36
N PHE A 521 4.68 -21.21 -0.10
CA PHE A 521 5.44 -20.49 -1.12
C PHE A 521 6.22 -21.44 -2.04
N GLY A 522 6.63 -22.62 -1.55
CA GLY A 522 7.38 -23.62 -2.30
C GLY A 522 8.87 -23.65 -1.98
N GLY A 523 9.32 -22.91 -0.99
CA GLY A 523 10.73 -22.87 -0.59
C GLY A 523 11.61 -22.03 -1.52
N THR A 524 12.90 -22.30 -1.54
CA THR A 524 13.89 -21.59 -2.39
C THR A 524 13.54 -21.63 -3.89
N HIS A 525 12.86 -22.69 -4.32
CA HIS A 525 12.34 -22.82 -5.68
C HIS A 525 10.81 -22.66 -5.62
N PRO A 526 10.29 -21.44 -5.87
CA PRO A 526 8.89 -21.14 -5.70
C PRO A 526 7.98 -22.08 -6.52
N ASN A 527 6.86 -22.46 -5.94
CA ASN A 527 5.79 -23.13 -6.67
C ASN A 527 4.92 -22.09 -7.45
N PRO A 528 3.87 -22.47 -8.17
CA PRO A 528 3.03 -21.52 -8.90
C PRO A 528 2.48 -20.37 -8.05
N LEU A 529 2.15 -20.60 -6.78
CA LEU A 529 1.72 -19.54 -5.85
C LEU A 529 2.88 -18.58 -5.55
N GLY A 530 4.08 -19.14 -5.31
CA GLY A 530 5.25 -18.31 -4.99
C GLY A 530 5.81 -17.54 -6.18
N HIS A 531 5.50 -17.94 -7.40
CA HIS A 531 5.85 -17.18 -8.61
C HIS A 531 4.87 -16.03 -8.89
N ALA A 532 3.59 -16.16 -8.50
CA ALA A 532 2.53 -15.18 -8.70
C ALA A 532 2.58 -14.06 -7.66
#